data_32d333d4a0ce7db34f966207b2850892
#
_entry.id   32d333d4a0ce7db34f966207b2850892
#
_cell.length_a   1.000
_cell.length_b   1.000
_cell.length_c   1.000
_cell.angle_alpha   90.00
_cell.angle_beta   90.00
_cell.angle_gamma   90.00
#
_symmetry.space_group_name_H-M   'P 1'
#
loop_
_entity.id
_entity.type
_entity.pdbx_description
1 polymer ?
#
loop_
_entity_poly.entity_id
_entity_poly.type
_entity_poly.pdbx_seq_one_letter_code
_entity_poly.pdbx_strand_id
1 'polypeptide(L)'
;MTLLELKNVSKCYTGTKPALSDVSFSVKEGEFVSVIGASGSGKTTLLRCINRMIEPSGGEISFNGIMVSKLRKSGLRKVRTKIGMVFQHHNLVERLTVIENVLHGRLGYKSTLAGVLGIYNSREKKQAYEILEILGILDLMHKRCDQISGGQKQRVGIARALVQNPKMILCDEPIASLDPGSSKIIMDYLKNICSDRGITLIISLHQVNVALNYSHRIIGFNKGTIHFDGPPSRLSPGRITEIYGAEQITESYEHSLAEAAG
;
A
#
# COMPACT_ATOMS: atom_id res chain seq x y z
N MET A 1 17.25 5.09 9.25
CA MET A 1 17.16 6.44 8.63
C MET A 1 15.69 6.76 8.37
N THR A 2 15.26 8.04 8.42
CA THR A 2 13.86 8.40 8.05
C THR A 2 13.73 8.35 6.55
N LEU A 3 12.79 7.52 6.05
CA LEU A 3 12.51 7.38 4.62
C LEU A 3 11.37 8.30 4.16
N LEU A 4 10.31 8.39 4.98
CA LEU A 4 9.13 9.21 4.71
C LEU A 4 8.88 10.13 5.90
N GLU A 5 8.56 11.38 5.65
CA GLU A 5 8.15 12.35 6.67
C GLU A 5 6.97 13.17 6.16
N LEU A 6 5.91 13.26 6.96
CA LEU A 6 4.76 14.12 6.75
C LEU A 6 4.76 15.20 7.85
N LYS A 7 4.52 16.46 7.48
CA LYS A 7 4.38 17.59 8.40
C LYS A 7 3.11 18.36 8.07
N ASN A 8 2.17 18.34 9.01
CA ASN A 8 0.91 19.12 8.98
C ASN A 8 0.12 18.90 7.67
N VAL A 9 0.13 17.65 7.15
CA VAL A 9 -0.50 17.33 5.88
C VAL A 9 -2.01 17.34 6.02
N SER A 10 -2.64 18.18 5.21
CA SER A 10 -4.10 18.34 5.18
C SER A 10 -4.63 18.14 3.76
N LYS A 11 -5.83 17.58 3.64
CA LYS A 11 -6.54 17.43 2.38
C LYS A 11 -8.02 17.72 2.54
N CYS A 12 -8.48 18.72 1.82
CA CYS A 12 -9.89 19.05 1.69
C CYS A 12 -10.33 18.87 0.25
N TYR A 13 -11.46 18.19 0.03
CA TYR A 13 -12.16 18.16 -1.24
C TYR A 13 -13.19 19.27 -1.27
N THR A 14 -13.48 19.83 -2.45
CA THR A 14 -14.38 20.99 -2.60
C THR A 14 -15.74 20.73 -1.93
N GLY A 15 -16.14 21.63 -1.02
CA GLY A 15 -17.46 21.59 -0.36
C GLY A 15 -17.65 20.52 0.71
N THR A 16 -16.57 19.84 1.15
CA THR A 16 -16.64 18.74 2.12
C THR A 16 -15.80 18.99 3.37
N LYS A 17 -16.04 18.21 4.42
CA LYS A 17 -15.15 18.13 5.58
C LYS A 17 -13.75 17.66 5.13
N PRO A 18 -12.67 18.10 5.80
CA PRO A 18 -11.33 17.67 5.45
C PRO A 18 -11.19 16.16 5.57
N ALA A 19 -10.64 15.53 4.53
CA ALA A 19 -10.34 14.10 4.52
C ALA A 19 -9.04 13.78 5.29
N LEU A 20 -8.13 14.78 5.40
CA LEU A 20 -6.96 14.76 6.27
C LEU A 20 -6.83 16.11 6.95
N SER A 21 -6.56 16.13 8.25
CA SER A 21 -6.38 17.33 9.05
C SER A 21 -5.10 17.21 9.87
N ASP A 22 -4.11 18.03 9.51
CA ASP A 22 -2.87 18.24 10.27
C ASP A 22 -2.10 16.94 10.58
N VAL A 23 -2.01 16.03 9.60
CA VAL A 23 -1.39 14.72 9.74
C VAL A 23 0.13 14.85 9.72
N SER A 24 0.78 14.45 10.82
CA SER A 24 2.23 14.48 10.98
C SER A 24 2.76 13.17 11.54
N PHE A 25 3.66 12.49 10.83
CA PHE A 25 4.41 11.33 11.30
C PHE A 25 5.61 11.09 10.39
N SER A 26 6.52 10.22 10.83
CA SER A 26 7.66 9.77 10.03
C SER A 26 7.73 8.25 10.00
N VAL A 27 8.31 7.69 8.94
CA VAL A 27 8.52 6.24 8.78
C VAL A 27 9.99 5.98 8.48
N LYS A 28 10.57 4.99 9.17
CA LYS A 28 11.96 4.57 8.99
C LYS A 28 12.10 3.59 7.82
N GLU A 29 13.31 3.49 7.26
CA GLU A 29 13.62 2.46 6.26
C GLU A 29 13.41 1.06 6.85
N GLY A 30 12.78 0.16 6.07
CA GLY A 30 12.47 -1.22 6.46
C GLY A 30 11.33 -1.36 7.48
N GLU A 31 10.66 -0.27 7.86
CA GLU A 31 9.54 -0.32 8.81
C GLU A 31 8.28 -0.85 8.12
N PHE A 32 7.55 -1.74 8.80
CA PHE A 32 6.22 -2.17 8.40
C PHE A 32 5.17 -1.43 9.23
N VAL A 33 4.46 -0.50 8.62
CA VAL A 33 3.45 0.35 9.25
C VAL A 33 2.07 -0.02 8.74
N SER A 34 1.13 -0.34 9.64
CA SER A 34 -0.29 -0.44 9.31
C SER A 34 -1.03 0.84 9.67
N VAL A 35 -1.85 1.30 8.74
CA VAL A 35 -2.79 2.40 8.93
C VAL A 35 -4.18 1.80 9.10
N ILE A 36 -4.77 1.88 10.29
CA ILE A 36 -6.07 1.33 10.61
C ILE A 36 -7.11 2.44 10.86
N GLY A 37 -8.39 2.10 10.75
CA GLY A 37 -9.51 3.01 11.01
C GLY A 37 -10.74 2.64 10.21
N ALA A 38 -11.86 3.23 10.56
CA ALA A 38 -13.14 3.02 9.92
C ALA A 38 -13.12 3.37 8.42
N SER A 39 -14.11 2.88 7.66
CA SER A 39 -14.33 3.31 6.28
C SER A 39 -14.52 4.83 6.25
N GLY A 40 -13.91 5.51 5.27
CA GLY A 40 -13.96 6.97 5.17
C GLY A 40 -13.09 7.74 6.17
N SER A 41 -12.28 7.08 7.02
CA SER A 41 -11.40 7.78 7.99
C SER A 41 -10.25 8.57 7.37
N GLY A 42 -9.97 8.39 6.06
CA GLY A 42 -8.91 9.11 5.33
C GLY A 42 -7.70 8.27 4.91
N LYS A 43 -7.66 6.96 5.21
CA LYS A 43 -6.53 6.05 4.91
C LYS A 43 -6.10 6.06 3.43
N THR A 44 -7.04 5.83 2.53
CA THR A 44 -6.80 5.86 1.07
C THR A 44 -6.32 7.24 0.61
N THR A 45 -6.90 8.32 1.16
CA THR A 45 -6.47 9.70 0.85
C THR A 45 -5.03 9.94 1.30
N LEU A 46 -4.66 9.45 2.49
CA LEU A 46 -3.29 9.52 3.00
C LEU A 46 -2.30 8.85 2.04
N LEU A 47 -2.53 7.58 1.69
CA LEU A 47 -1.64 6.83 0.77
C LEU A 47 -1.52 7.53 -0.59
N ARG A 48 -2.62 8.05 -1.11
CA ARG A 48 -2.63 8.79 -2.39
C ARG A 48 -1.93 10.15 -2.29
N CYS A 49 -1.96 10.82 -1.14
CA CYS A 49 -1.19 12.05 -0.90
C CYS A 49 0.31 11.74 -0.80
N ILE A 50 0.73 10.67 -0.12
CA ILE A 50 2.13 10.26 -0.02
C ILE A 50 2.74 10.05 -1.42
N ASN A 51 2.05 9.34 -2.31
CA ASN A 51 2.49 9.14 -3.69
C ASN A 51 2.12 10.33 -4.61
N ARG A 52 1.52 11.38 -4.04
CA ARG A 52 1.05 12.57 -4.74
C ARG A 52 0.17 12.26 -5.97
N MET A 53 -0.61 11.17 -5.89
CA MET A 53 -1.70 10.91 -6.84
C MET A 53 -2.84 11.90 -6.63
N ILE A 54 -2.97 12.38 -5.39
CA ILE A 54 -3.84 13.48 -4.98
C ILE A 54 -2.94 14.54 -4.36
N GLU A 55 -3.08 15.80 -4.80
CA GLU A 55 -2.36 16.91 -4.19
C GLU A 55 -2.90 17.18 -2.79
N PRO A 56 -2.04 17.24 -1.75
CA PRO A 56 -2.45 17.73 -0.46
C PRO A 56 -2.88 19.22 -0.56
N SER A 57 -3.80 19.64 0.30
CA SER A 57 -4.23 21.04 0.36
C SER A 57 -3.26 21.92 1.18
N GLY A 58 -2.47 21.30 2.06
CA GLY A 58 -1.47 21.96 2.89
C GLY A 58 -0.49 20.94 3.49
N GLY A 59 0.54 21.45 4.11
CA GLY A 59 1.60 20.66 4.72
C GLY A 59 2.70 20.24 3.76
N GLU A 60 3.63 19.44 4.26
CA GLU A 60 4.82 19.01 3.52
C GLU A 60 4.97 17.50 3.60
N ILE A 61 5.37 16.90 2.47
CA ILE A 61 5.70 15.48 2.37
C ILE A 61 7.11 15.37 1.82
N SER A 62 7.99 14.68 2.55
CA SER A 62 9.33 14.36 2.07
C SER A 62 9.54 12.84 2.01
N PHE A 63 10.18 12.39 0.96
CA PHE A 63 10.54 10.98 0.73
C PHE A 63 12.02 10.89 0.39
N ASN A 64 12.76 10.09 1.16
CA ASN A 64 14.21 9.91 1.01
C ASN A 64 14.96 11.26 0.95
N GLY A 65 14.60 12.20 1.82
CA GLY A 65 15.17 13.56 1.88
C GLY A 65 14.70 14.52 0.78
N ILE A 66 13.83 14.06 -0.15
CA ILE A 66 13.33 14.88 -1.25
C ILE A 66 11.93 15.41 -0.90
N MET A 67 11.73 16.73 -0.93
CA MET A 67 10.42 17.37 -0.74
C MET A 67 9.49 17.07 -1.90
N VAL A 68 8.63 16.05 -1.74
CA VAL A 68 7.73 15.55 -2.79
C VAL A 68 6.68 16.61 -3.16
N SER A 69 6.16 17.34 -2.18
CA SER A 69 5.12 18.36 -2.38
C SER A 69 5.55 19.50 -3.31
N LYS A 70 6.86 19.75 -3.45
CA LYS A 70 7.41 20.86 -4.29
C LYS A 70 7.92 20.41 -5.66
N LEU A 71 7.87 19.10 -5.98
CA LEU A 71 8.42 18.57 -7.23
C LEU A 71 7.57 18.93 -8.46
N ARG A 72 8.23 19.23 -9.56
CA ARG A 72 7.62 19.26 -10.91
C ARG A 72 7.37 17.83 -11.42
N LYS A 73 6.55 17.68 -12.48
CA LYS A 73 6.15 16.37 -13.05
C LYS A 73 7.31 15.40 -13.29
N SER A 74 8.45 15.88 -13.82
CA SER A 74 9.63 15.04 -14.10
C SER A 74 10.30 14.50 -12.83
N GLY A 75 10.44 15.34 -11.79
CA GLY A 75 10.97 14.92 -10.49
C GLY A 75 10.02 13.95 -9.78
N LEU A 76 8.71 14.24 -9.83
CA LEU A 76 7.69 13.37 -9.26
C LEU A 76 7.68 11.98 -9.92
N ARG A 77 7.86 11.89 -11.25
CA ARG A 77 8.00 10.62 -11.95
C ARG A 77 9.18 9.81 -11.40
N LYS A 78 10.34 10.44 -11.17
CA LYS A 78 11.52 9.78 -10.59
C LYS A 78 11.26 9.27 -9.17
N VAL A 79 10.59 10.06 -8.32
CA VAL A 79 10.22 9.62 -6.96
C VAL A 79 9.26 8.44 -7.02
N ARG A 80 8.23 8.49 -7.87
CA ARG A 80 7.24 7.41 -8.02
C ARG A 80 7.85 6.09 -8.49
N THR A 81 9.01 6.08 -9.18
CA THR A 81 9.70 4.82 -9.48
C THR A 81 10.28 4.14 -8.24
N LYS A 82 10.40 4.85 -7.12
CA LYS A 82 10.88 4.32 -5.84
C LYS A 82 9.76 4.02 -4.85
N ILE A 83 8.51 4.30 -5.22
CA ILE A 83 7.32 4.02 -4.43
C ILE A 83 6.41 3.10 -5.24
N GLY A 84 6.31 1.83 -4.84
CA GLY A 84 5.35 0.89 -5.38
C GLY A 84 3.95 1.18 -4.85
N MET A 85 2.90 0.98 -5.66
CA MET A 85 1.52 1.12 -5.20
C MET A 85 0.72 -0.12 -5.55
N VAL A 86 0.11 -0.73 -4.53
CA VAL A 86 -0.84 -1.83 -4.62
C VAL A 86 -2.23 -1.27 -4.32
N PHE A 87 -3.17 -1.45 -5.22
CA PHE A 87 -4.51 -0.87 -5.14
C PHE A 87 -5.55 -1.89 -4.71
N GLN A 88 -6.59 -1.45 -4.03
CA GLN A 88 -7.73 -2.26 -3.61
C GLN A 88 -8.41 -2.97 -4.80
N HIS A 89 -8.64 -2.27 -5.91
CA HIS A 89 -9.27 -2.81 -7.13
C HIS A 89 -8.23 -3.31 -8.15
N HIS A 90 -7.02 -3.68 -7.73
CA HIS A 90 -5.91 -4.21 -8.53
C HIS A 90 -5.42 -3.23 -9.62
N ASN A 91 -6.29 -2.49 -10.29
CA ASN A 91 -6.02 -1.57 -11.41
C ASN A 91 -5.13 -2.21 -12.49
N LEU A 92 -5.47 -3.44 -12.87
CA LEU A 92 -4.83 -4.17 -13.94
C LEU A 92 -5.52 -3.84 -15.27
N VAL A 93 -4.75 -3.91 -16.35
CA VAL A 93 -5.32 -3.86 -17.70
C VAL A 93 -5.79 -5.28 -18.02
N GLU A 94 -7.09 -5.55 -17.89
CA GLU A 94 -7.64 -6.90 -17.91
C GLU A 94 -7.36 -7.68 -19.19
N ARG A 95 -7.38 -7.02 -20.34
CA ARG A 95 -7.09 -7.61 -21.66
C ARG A 95 -5.61 -7.98 -21.88
N LEU A 96 -4.71 -7.47 -21.08
CA LEU A 96 -3.29 -7.79 -21.13
C LEU A 96 -2.97 -9.02 -20.29
N THR A 97 -1.88 -9.68 -20.64
CA THR A 97 -1.36 -10.82 -19.90
C THR A 97 -0.80 -10.40 -18.53
N VAL A 98 -0.61 -11.38 -17.66
CA VAL A 98 0.01 -11.19 -16.33
C VAL A 98 1.40 -10.55 -16.48
N ILE A 99 2.25 -11.08 -17.37
CA ILE A 99 3.61 -10.55 -17.55
C ILE A 99 3.63 -9.12 -18.08
N GLU A 100 2.72 -8.78 -19.00
CA GLU A 100 2.60 -7.41 -19.52
C GLU A 100 2.19 -6.44 -18.41
N ASN A 101 1.20 -6.79 -17.59
CA ASN A 101 0.78 -5.99 -16.44
C ASN A 101 1.93 -5.79 -15.44
N VAL A 102 2.72 -6.81 -15.14
CA VAL A 102 3.88 -6.71 -14.25
C VAL A 102 4.93 -5.77 -14.85
N LEU A 103 5.27 -5.95 -16.12
CA LEU A 103 6.26 -5.11 -16.81
C LEU A 103 5.84 -3.63 -16.90
N HIS A 104 4.54 -3.31 -16.85
CA HIS A 104 4.08 -1.92 -16.74
C HIS A 104 4.63 -1.20 -15.50
N GLY A 105 5.00 -1.91 -14.43
CA GLY A 105 5.73 -1.33 -13.31
C GLY A 105 7.04 -0.66 -13.72
N ARG A 106 7.66 -1.05 -14.84
CA ARG A 106 8.91 -0.45 -15.36
C ARG A 106 8.70 0.80 -16.20
N LEU A 107 7.46 1.18 -16.55
CA LEU A 107 7.17 2.34 -17.42
C LEU A 107 7.74 3.65 -16.87
N GLY A 108 7.87 3.80 -15.56
CA GLY A 108 8.47 4.96 -14.92
C GLY A 108 9.92 5.22 -15.36
N TYR A 109 10.64 4.18 -15.78
CA TYR A 109 12.04 4.22 -16.21
C TYR A 109 12.22 4.33 -17.74
N LYS A 110 11.14 4.25 -18.51
CA LYS A 110 11.18 4.24 -19.98
C LYS A 110 11.00 5.64 -20.58
N SER A 111 11.55 5.85 -21.76
CA SER A 111 11.10 6.96 -22.62
C SER A 111 9.65 6.71 -23.05
N THR A 112 8.96 7.76 -23.47
CA THR A 112 7.56 7.64 -23.92
C THR A 112 7.42 6.65 -25.06
N LEU A 113 8.31 6.72 -26.06
CA LEU A 113 8.30 5.83 -27.23
C LEU A 113 8.53 4.37 -26.83
N ALA A 114 9.56 4.09 -26.02
CA ALA A 114 9.83 2.72 -25.55
C ALA A 114 8.70 2.16 -24.69
N GLY A 115 8.03 3.01 -23.89
CA GLY A 115 6.87 2.62 -23.09
C GLY A 115 5.65 2.27 -23.95
N VAL A 116 5.35 3.07 -24.98
CA VAL A 116 4.23 2.82 -25.90
C VAL A 116 4.47 1.54 -26.72
N LEU A 117 5.70 1.30 -27.17
CA LEU A 117 6.06 0.10 -27.94
C LEU A 117 6.26 -1.14 -27.06
N GLY A 118 6.12 -1.06 -25.73
CA GLY A 118 6.30 -2.20 -24.82
C GLY A 118 7.70 -2.79 -24.85
N ILE A 119 8.74 -1.98 -25.08
CA ILE A 119 10.13 -2.45 -25.20
C ILE A 119 10.73 -2.62 -23.81
N TYR A 120 10.94 -3.88 -23.42
CA TYR A 120 11.60 -4.28 -22.17
C TYR A 120 12.84 -5.13 -22.48
N ASN A 121 13.95 -4.85 -21.79
CA ASN A 121 15.19 -5.59 -21.94
C ASN A 121 15.15 -6.95 -21.20
N SER A 122 16.13 -7.82 -21.49
CA SER A 122 16.20 -9.17 -20.92
C SER A 122 16.30 -9.16 -19.39
N ARG A 123 16.97 -8.16 -18.79
CA ARG A 123 17.10 -8.03 -17.33
C ARG A 123 15.75 -7.71 -16.68
N GLU A 124 14.96 -6.84 -17.29
CA GLU A 124 13.62 -6.48 -16.78
C GLU A 124 12.64 -7.66 -16.88
N LYS A 125 12.71 -8.42 -17.98
CA LYS A 125 11.91 -9.65 -18.14
C LYS A 125 12.33 -10.71 -17.13
N LYS A 126 13.62 -10.95 -16.94
CA LYS A 126 14.14 -11.90 -15.95
C LYS A 126 13.66 -11.53 -14.53
N GLN A 127 13.78 -10.26 -14.15
CA GLN A 127 13.29 -9.76 -12.86
C GLN A 127 11.79 -9.98 -12.68
N ALA A 128 11.00 -9.76 -13.72
CA ALA A 128 9.55 -10.02 -13.68
C ALA A 128 9.25 -11.51 -13.47
N TYR A 129 9.97 -12.42 -14.15
CA TYR A 129 9.83 -13.87 -13.96
C TYR A 129 10.17 -14.30 -12.53
N GLU A 130 11.30 -13.85 -11.99
CA GLU A 130 11.72 -14.14 -10.61
C GLU A 130 10.65 -13.68 -9.59
N ILE A 131 10.05 -12.51 -9.79
CA ILE A 131 8.98 -12.01 -8.91
C ILE A 131 7.70 -12.85 -9.04
N LEU A 132 7.31 -13.23 -10.26
CA LEU A 132 6.16 -14.07 -10.50
C LEU A 132 6.33 -15.47 -9.86
N GLU A 133 7.55 -16.01 -9.89
CA GLU A 133 7.92 -17.27 -9.25
C GLU A 133 7.78 -17.17 -7.72
N ILE A 134 8.36 -16.14 -7.09
CA ILE A 134 8.25 -15.88 -5.65
C ILE A 134 6.79 -15.77 -5.21
N LEU A 135 5.93 -15.15 -6.05
CA LEU A 135 4.50 -15.00 -5.75
C LEU A 135 3.65 -16.21 -6.15
N GLY A 136 4.26 -17.29 -6.67
CA GLY A 136 3.58 -18.53 -7.03
C GLY A 136 2.55 -18.37 -8.14
N ILE A 137 2.83 -17.52 -9.14
CA ILE A 137 1.95 -17.26 -10.30
C ILE A 137 2.73 -17.21 -11.63
N LEU A 138 3.92 -17.82 -11.69
CA LEU A 138 4.72 -17.87 -12.92
C LEU A 138 4.02 -18.65 -14.04
N ASP A 139 3.33 -19.71 -13.70
CA ASP A 139 2.52 -20.54 -14.62
C ASP A 139 1.40 -19.76 -15.32
N LEU A 140 0.97 -18.64 -14.72
CA LEU A 140 -0.09 -17.77 -15.24
C LEU A 140 0.45 -16.64 -16.13
N MET A 141 1.76 -16.53 -16.34
CA MET A 141 2.39 -15.35 -16.94
C MET A 141 1.84 -14.97 -18.31
N HIS A 142 1.39 -15.93 -19.09
CA HIS A 142 0.81 -15.71 -20.42
C HIS A 142 -0.72 -15.64 -20.43
N LYS A 143 -1.38 -15.89 -19.29
CA LYS A 143 -2.84 -15.74 -19.19
C LYS A 143 -3.20 -14.25 -19.12
N ARG A 144 -4.36 -13.90 -19.68
CA ARG A 144 -4.94 -12.56 -19.54
C ARG A 144 -5.45 -12.35 -18.12
N CYS A 145 -5.39 -11.10 -17.65
CA CYS A 145 -5.81 -10.78 -16.29
C CYS A 145 -7.32 -10.91 -16.04
N ASP A 146 -8.16 -10.91 -17.10
CA ASP A 146 -9.59 -11.20 -16.97
C ASP A 146 -9.88 -12.71 -16.73
N GLN A 147 -8.90 -13.60 -16.93
CA GLN A 147 -9.03 -15.05 -16.83
C GLN A 147 -8.48 -15.64 -15.51
N ILE A 148 -8.10 -14.80 -14.56
CA ILE A 148 -7.51 -15.21 -13.29
C ILE A 148 -8.36 -14.77 -12.10
N SER A 149 -8.23 -15.47 -10.95
CA SER A 149 -8.98 -15.18 -9.73
C SER A 149 -8.60 -13.84 -9.08
N GLY A 150 -9.44 -13.32 -8.16
CA GLY A 150 -9.19 -12.09 -7.42
C GLY A 150 -7.86 -12.14 -6.64
N GLY A 151 -7.57 -13.22 -5.93
CA GLY A 151 -6.30 -13.39 -5.22
C GLY A 151 -5.09 -13.47 -6.16
N GLN A 152 -5.25 -14.06 -7.35
CA GLN A 152 -4.21 -14.05 -8.39
C GLN A 152 -4.02 -12.63 -8.96
N LYS A 153 -5.09 -11.89 -9.22
CA LYS A 153 -5.02 -10.47 -9.63
C LYS A 153 -4.28 -9.63 -8.59
N GLN A 154 -4.51 -9.89 -7.31
CA GLN A 154 -3.81 -9.20 -6.23
C GLN A 154 -2.31 -9.47 -6.25
N ARG A 155 -1.89 -10.73 -6.44
CA ARG A 155 -0.46 -11.09 -6.58
C ARG A 155 0.16 -10.41 -7.81
N VAL A 156 -0.55 -10.29 -8.92
CA VAL A 156 -0.08 -9.52 -10.11
C VAL A 156 0.11 -8.04 -9.77
N GLY A 157 -0.81 -7.43 -9.00
CA GLY A 157 -0.68 -6.06 -8.51
C GLY A 157 0.57 -5.85 -7.64
N ILE A 158 0.86 -6.81 -6.75
CA ILE A 158 2.08 -6.83 -5.93
C ILE A 158 3.32 -7.00 -6.81
N ALA A 159 3.31 -7.94 -7.75
CA ALA A 159 4.41 -8.15 -8.70
C ALA A 159 4.73 -6.87 -9.49
N ARG A 160 3.71 -6.16 -9.97
CA ARG A 160 3.84 -4.87 -10.66
C ARG A 160 4.48 -3.80 -9.79
N ALA A 161 4.17 -3.77 -8.51
CA ALA A 161 4.81 -2.85 -7.56
C ALA A 161 6.28 -3.22 -7.31
N LEU A 162 6.58 -4.50 -7.12
CA LEU A 162 7.92 -5.02 -6.82
C LEU A 162 8.90 -4.89 -7.98
N VAL A 163 8.45 -5.06 -9.24
CA VAL A 163 9.33 -4.97 -10.42
C VAL A 163 9.94 -3.58 -10.59
N GLN A 164 9.37 -2.54 -9.97
CA GLN A 164 9.93 -1.19 -9.92
C GLN A 164 11.25 -1.12 -9.15
N ASN A 165 11.60 -2.12 -8.32
CA ASN A 165 12.67 -2.02 -7.34
C ASN A 165 12.42 -0.86 -6.34
N PRO A 166 11.28 -0.85 -5.67
CA PRO A 166 10.89 0.26 -4.82
C PRO A 166 11.68 0.27 -3.51
N LYS A 167 11.83 1.47 -2.90
CA LYS A 167 12.26 1.62 -1.50
C LYS A 167 11.09 1.50 -0.53
N MET A 168 9.88 1.81 -1.01
CA MET A 168 8.65 1.76 -0.23
C MET A 168 7.50 1.21 -1.07
N ILE A 169 6.64 0.43 -0.46
CA ILE A 169 5.37 -0.02 -1.04
C ILE A 169 4.23 0.56 -0.21
N LEU A 170 3.27 1.15 -0.89
CA LEU A 170 1.99 1.58 -0.34
C LEU A 170 0.92 0.58 -0.77
N CYS A 171 0.22 -0.03 0.19
CA CYS A 171 -0.88 -0.96 -0.09
C CYS A 171 -2.20 -0.36 0.41
N ASP A 172 -3.11 -0.13 -0.51
CA ASP A 172 -4.45 0.37 -0.21
C ASP A 172 -5.42 -0.82 -0.13
N GLU A 173 -5.71 -1.29 1.08
CA GLU A 173 -6.62 -2.39 1.41
C GLU A 173 -6.38 -3.68 0.57
N PRO A 174 -5.16 -4.25 0.55
CA PRO A 174 -4.80 -5.30 -0.39
C PRO A 174 -5.48 -6.65 -0.12
N ILE A 175 -6.19 -6.81 0.98
CA ILE A 175 -6.85 -8.06 1.39
C ILE A 175 -8.36 -7.93 1.59
N ALA A 176 -8.95 -6.73 1.34
CA ALA A 176 -10.35 -6.44 1.68
C ALA A 176 -11.39 -7.34 0.98
N SER A 177 -11.06 -7.89 -0.20
CA SER A 177 -11.97 -8.71 -1.02
C SER A 177 -11.55 -10.17 -1.09
N LEU A 178 -10.68 -10.63 -0.19
CA LEU A 178 -10.12 -11.97 -0.20
C LEU A 178 -10.65 -12.79 0.98
N ASP A 179 -10.74 -14.10 0.79
CA ASP A 179 -10.97 -15.04 1.87
C ASP A 179 -9.80 -15.05 2.87
N PRO A 180 -10.00 -15.53 4.11
CA PRO A 180 -8.98 -15.52 5.15
C PRO A 180 -7.67 -16.23 4.75
N GLY A 181 -7.77 -17.37 4.05
CA GLY A 181 -6.60 -18.11 3.59
C GLY A 181 -5.78 -17.33 2.57
N SER A 182 -6.43 -16.76 1.55
CA SER A 182 -5.79 -15.91 0.55
C SER A 182 -5.22 -14.63 1.17
N SER A 183 -5.91 -14.05 2.13
CA SER A 183 -5.46 -12.85 2.88
C SER A 183 -4.16 -13.13 3.62
N LYS A 184 -4.07 -14.26 4.35
CA LYS A 184 -2.86 -14.69 5.04
C LYS A 184 -1.69 -14.84 4.07
N ILE A 185 -1.89 -15.54 2.95
CA ILE A 185 -0.86 -15.76 1.93
C ILE A 185 -0.33 -14.41 1.40
N ILE A 186 -1.21 -13.45 1.10
CA ILE A 186 -0.81 -12.12 0.63
C ILE A 186 0.01 -11.38 1.69
N MET A 187 -0.43 -11.41 2.95
CA MET A 187 0.28 -10.74 4.04
C MET A 187 1.65 -11.37 4.29
N ASP A 188 1.76 -12.71 4.24
CA ASP A 188 3.02 -13.42 4.38
C ASP A 188 3.99 -13.07 3.23
N TYR A 189 3.53 -13.01 1.98
CA TYR A 189 4.35 -12.55 0.86
C TYR A 189 4.84 -11.11 1.06
N LEU A 190 3.96 -10.18 1.43
CA LEU A 190 4.35 -8.78 1.66
C LEU A 190 5.37 -8.68 2.79
N LYS A 191 5.15 -9.34 3.92
CA LYS A 191 6.07 -9.34 5.07
C LYS A 191 7.45 -9.87 4.68
N ASN A 192 7.49 -11.08 4.12
CA ASN A 192 8.75 -11.75 3.80
C ASN A 192 9.54 -10.98 2.73
N ILE A 193 8.90 -10.61 1.61
CA ILE A 193 9.58 -9.89 0.52
C ILE A 193 10.07 -8.52 0.98
N CYS A 194 9.29 -7.80 1.79
CA CYS A 194 9.69 -6.49 2.30
C CYS A 194 10.84 -6.61 3.29
N SER A 195 10.81 -7.60 4.19
CA SER A 195 11.90 -7.90 5.12
C SER A 195 13.18 -8.27 4.37
N ASP A 196 13.12 -9.26 3.47
CA ASP A 196 14.29 -9.78 2.76
C ASP A 196 14.98 -8.75 1.86
N ARG A 197 14.19 -7.80 1.33
CA ARG A 197 14.69 -6.75 0.43
C ARG A 197 14.89 -5.39 1.11
N GLY A 198 14.63 -5.28 2.41
CA GLY A 198 14.71 -4.02 3.16
C GLY A 198 13.70 -2.97 2.66
N ILE A 199 12.56 -3.39 2.10
CA ILE A 199 11.53 -2.50 1.57
C ILE A 199 10.64 -2.02 2.72
N THR A 200 10.41 -0.72 2.81
CA THR A 200 9.45 -0.12 3.75
C THR A 200 8.02 -0.38 3.26
N LEU A 201 7.12 -0.78 4.17
CA LEU A 201 5.73 -1.07 3.82
C LEU A 201 4.78 -0.19 4.64
N ILE A 202 3.87 0.50 3.95
CA ILE A 202 2.73 1.16 4.57
C ILE A 202 1.45 0.55 3.97
N ILE A 203 0.63 -0.03 4.83
CA ILE A 203 -0.56 -0.75 4.42
C ILE A 203 -1.80 -0.21 5.13
N SER A 204 -2.88 0.09 4.41
CA SER A 204 -4.17 0.37 5.02
C SER A 204 -4.94 -0.93 5.24
N LEU A 205 -5.48 -1.09 6.44
CA LEU A 205 -6.23 -2.29 6.85
C LEU A 205 -7.51 -1.88 7.58
N HIS A 206 -8.54 -2.71 7.45
CA HIS A 206 -9.73 -2.65 8.30
C HIS A 206 -9.63 -3.62 9.48
N GLN A 207 -8.94 -4.74 9.31
CA GLN A 207 -8.82 -5.82 10.28
C GLN A 207 -7.71 -5.50 11.28
N VAL A 208 -8.09 -5.25 12.55
CA VAL A 208 -7.17 -4.92 13.64
C VAL A 208 -6.25 -6.09 13.97
N ASN A 209 -6.77 -7.33 13.98
CA ASN A 209 -6.00 -8.55 14.24
C ASN A 209 -4.85 -8.74 13.23
N VAL A 210 -5.09 -8.46 11.95
CA VAL A 210 -4.02 -8.51 10.93
C VAL A 210 -2.96 -7.45 11.21
N ALA A 211 -3.35 -6.22 11.54
CA ALA A 211 -2.40 -5.17 11.90
C ALA A 211 -1.56 -5.55 13.12
N LEU A 212 -2.17 -6.14 14.16
CA LEU A 212 -1.47 -6.60 15.37
C LEU A 212 -0.41 -7.67 15.07
N ASN A 213 -0.71 -8.61 14.15
CA ASN A 213 0.14 -9.76 13.88
C ASN A 213 1.31 -9.47 12.90
N TYR A 214 1.16 -8.47 12.04
CA TYR A 214 2.12 -8.25 10.95
C TYR A 214 2.96 -6.99 11.10
N SER A 215 2.49 -5.96 11.81
CA SER A 215 3.11 -4.64 11.78
C SER A 215 4.12 -4.42 12.88
N HIS A 216 5.16 -3.64 12.59
CA HIS A 216 6.05 -3.09 13.61
C HIS A 216 5.44 -1.89 14.34
N ARG A 217 4.55 -1.15 13.63
CA ARG A 217 3.90 0.05 14.13
C ARG A 217 2.52 0.19 13.51
N ILE A 218 1.59 0.70 14.30
CA ILE A 218 0.20 0.95 13.89
C ILE A 218 -0.08 2.44 14.02
N ILE A 219 -0.70 3.02 13.00
CA ILE A 219 -1.23 4.38 13.01
C ILE A 219 -2.75 4.27 12.92
N GLY A 220 -3.46 4.70 13.96
CA GLY A 220 -4.92 4.68 14.03
C GLY A 220 -5.52 6.00 13.57
N PHE A 221 -6.36 5.93 12.54
CA PHE A 221 -7.03 7.08 11.92
C PHE A 221 -8.50 7.15 12.28
N ASN A 222 -8.97 8.33 12.68
CA ASN A 222 -10.39 8.65 12.79
C ASN A 222 -10.64 10.05 12.22
N LYS A 223 -11.62 10.18 11.33
CA LYS A 223 -12.08 11.47 10.73
C LYS A 223 -10.93 12.36 10.21
N GLY A 224 -9.93 11.76 9.57
CA GLY A 224 -8.81 12.48 8.96
C GLY A 224 -7.68 12.86 9.92
N THR A 225 -7.71 12.44 11.18
CA THR A 225 -6.70 12.72 12.20
C THR A 225 -6.10 11.45 12.76
N ILE A 226 -4.88 11.53 13.32
CA ILE A 226 -4.21 10.42 14.00
C ILE A 226 -4.68 10.38 15.46
N HIS A 227 -5.24 9.26 15.88
CA HIS A 227 -5.66 9.00 17.27
C HIS A 227 -4.73 8.03 17.99
N PHE A 228 -3.96 7.25 17.24
CA PHE A 228 -2.96 6.33 17.78
C PHE A 228 -1.74 6.28 16.86
N ASP A 229 -0.56 6.22 17.46
CA ASP A 229 0.71 6.02 16.78
C ASP A 229 1.68 5.29 17.71
N GLY A 230 1.94 4.01 17.45
CA GLY A 230 2.79 3.22 18.32
C GLY A 230 2.88 1.74 17.93
N PRO A 231 3.66 0.95 18.70
CA PRO A 231 3.76 -0.49 18.48
C PRO A 231 2.44 -1.19 18.80
N PRO A 232 2.18 -2.38 18.17
CA PRO A 232 0.96 -3.18 18.40
C PRO A 232 0.66 -3.42 19.87
N SER A 233 1.69 -3.64 20.70
CA SER A 233 1.55 -3.90 22.14
C SER A 233 0.93 -2.76 22.96
N ARG A 234 0.89 -1.54 22.42
CA ARG A 234 0.26 -0.37 23.05
C ARG A 234 -1.16 -0.09 22.58
N LEU A 235 -1.66 -0.86 21.61
CA LEU A 235 -3.02 -0.69 21.09
C LEU A 235 -4.03 -1.36 22.03
N SER A 236 -4.55 -0.59 22.99
CA SER A 236 -5.54 -1.08 23.95
C SER A 236 -6.96 -1.07 23.38
N PRO A 237 -7.92 -1.83 23.97
CA PRO A 237 -9.32 -1.80 23.55
C PRO A 237 -9.92 -0.39 23.54
N GLY A 238 -9.59 0.46 24.53
CA GLY A 238 -10.04 1.85 24.55
C GLY A 238 -9.53 2.67 23.36
N ARG A 239 -8.27 2.44 22.92
CA ARG A 239 -7.74 3.09 21.73
C ARG A 239 -8.43 2.62 20.45
N ILE A 240 -8.79 1.34 20.38
CA ILE A 240 -9.56 0.81 19.24
C ILE A 240 -10.93 1.50 19.19
N THR A 241 -11.58 1.70 20.35
CA THR A 241 -12.85 2.45 20.44
C THR A 241 -12.71 3.89 19.94
N GLU A 242 -11.61 4.58 20.27
CA GLU A 242 -11.35 5.94 19.78
C GLU A 242 -11.16 5.97 18.24
N ILE A 243 -10.54 4.93 17.67
CA ILE A 243 -10.27 4.83 16.23
C ILE A 243 -11.53 4.49 15.43
N TYR A 244 -12.34 3.54 15.89
CA TYR A 244 -13.49 3.02 15.14
C TYR A 244 -14.84 3.61 15.57
N GLY A 245 -14.94 4.17 16.77
CA GLY A 245 -16.21 4.56 17.40
C GLY A 245 -16.87 3.38 18.14
N ALA A 246 -17.73 3.68 19.11
CA ALA A 246 -18.37 2.66 19.95
C ALA A 246 -19.30 1.71 19.16
N GLU A 247 -19.90 2.18 18.06
CA GLU A 247 -20.88 1.42 17.28
C GLU A 247 -20.28 0.34 16.36
N GLN A 248 -19.00 0.44 15.99
CA GLN A 248 -18.34 -0.49 15.05
C GLN A 248 -17.48 -1.56 15.72
N ILE A 249 -17.39 -1.56 17.04
CA ILE A 249 -16.56 -2.51 17.78
C ILE A 249 -17.16 -3.90 17.79
N THR A 250 -18.49 -4.03 17.83
CA THR A 250 -19.20 -5.29 17.96
C THR A 250 -18.88 -6.27 16.84
N GLU A 251 -18.83 -5.81 15.59
CA GLU A 251 -18.55 -6.68 14.44
C GLU A 251 -17.06 -7.06 14.29
N SER A 252 -16.13 -6.15 14.64
CA SER A 252 -14.69 -6.39 14.44
C SER A 252 -14.01 -7.14 15.58
N TYR A 253 -14.54 -7.02 16.79
CA TYR A 253 -13.93 -7.59 18.02
C TYR A 253 -14.50 -8.96 18.37
N GLU A 254 -15.80 -9.18 18.19
CA GLU A 254 -16.43 -10.49 18.44
C GLU A 254 -15.92 -11.55 17.44
N HIS A 255 -15.66 -11.17 16.18
CA HIS A 255 -15.03 -12.06 15.20
C HIS A 255 -13.58 -12.40 15.56
N SER A 256 -12.85 -11.45 16.13
CA SER A 256 -11.43 -11.64 16.52
C SER A 256 -11.27 -12.48 17.80
N LEU A 257 -12.21 -12.42 18.73
CA LEU A 257 -12.19 -13.23 19.96
C LEU A 257 -12.67 -14.66 19.71
N ALA A 258 -13.57 -14.87 18.76
CA ALA A 258 -14.03 -16.20 18.36
C ALA A 258 -12.94 -16.99 17.63
N GLU A 259 -12.09 -16.34 16.81
CA GLU A 259 -10.96 -17.00 16.14
C GLU A 259 -9.74 -17.24 17.04
N ALA A 260 -9.59 -16.50 18.14
CA ALA A 260 -8.50 -16.70 19.10
C ALA A 260 -8.80 -17.76 20.17
N ALA A 261 -10.05 -18.22 20.25
CA ALA A 261 -10.54 -19.20 21.23
C ALA A 261 -10.78 -20.59 20.62
N GLY A 262 -10.57 -20.81 19.33
CA GLY A 262 -10.66 -22.08 18.62
C GLY A 262 -9.33 -22.46 18.00
#